data_089f3ecb9904177b383cd7bfefb8ede3
#
_entry.id   089f3ecb9904177b383cd7bfefb8ede3
#
_cell.length_a   1.000
_cell.length_b   1.000
_cell.length_c   1.000
_cell.angle_alpha   90.00
_cell.angle_beta   90.00
_cell.angle_gamma   90.00
#
_symmetry.space_group_name_H-M   'P 1'
#
loop_
_entity.id
_entity.type
_entity.pdbx_description
1 polymer ?
#
loop_
_entity_poly.entity_id
_entity_poly.type
_entity_poly.pdbx_seq_one_letter_code
_entity_poly.pdbx_strand_id
1 'polypeptide(L)'
;SYQAPVIVNAAGAWGDEIAALAGATPLGLQPKRRSAFTFDAPKDMNAHLWPFALGVLEDWYIKPDAGQMIGSPANTDPVAAHDVQPEELDIAMGIYRIEEATTLQIRRPSHTWAGLRTFAPDGDLVNGFDAQTPGFYWLVGQGGYGIQTSAAMGQAAAALLAGQALPEHLQAQGLTAAMLSPARLAAKLAKQK
;
A
#
# COMPACT_ATOMS: atom_id res chain seq x y z
N SER A 1 -19.15 2.35 23.62
CA SER A 1 -18.14 1.29 23.50
C SER A 1 -18.75 0.06 22.85
N TYR A 2 -17.94 -0.65 22.07
CA TYR A 2 -18.31 -1.94 21.47
C TYR A 2 -17.43 -3.02 22.10
N GLN A 3 -17.97 -4.23 22.24
CA GLN A 3 -17.22 -5.40 22.71
C GLN A 3 -17.33 -6.50 21.66
N ALA A 4 -16.22 -7.12 21.31
CA ALA A 4 -16.15 -8.23 20.37
C ALA A 4 -15.03 -9.20 20.79
N PRO A 5 -15.14 -10.50 20.47
CA PRO A 5 -14.09 -11.48 20.78
C PRO A 5 -12.79 -11.23 20.00
N VAL A 6 -12.87 -10.57 18.86
CA VAL A 6 -11.72 -10.23 18.02
C VAL A 6 -11.80 -8.78 17.55
N ILE A 7 -10.68 -8.09 17.60
CA ILE A 7 -10.49 -6.76 17.04
C ILE A 7 -9.55 -6.89 15.83
N VAL A 8 -10.00 -6.45 14.67
CA VAL A 8 -9.19 -6.41 13.45
C VAL A 8 -8.57 -5.03 13.30
N ASN A 9 -7.26 -4.96 13.38
CA ASN A 9 -6.48 -3.76 13.11
C ASN A 9 -6.21 -3.64 11.60
N ALA A 10 -7.02 -2.86 10.93
CA ALA A 10 -6.88 -2.51 9.50
C ALA A 10 -6.57 -1.00 9.34
N ALA A 11 -5.83 -0.41 10.29
CA ALA A 11 -5.63 1.02 10.40
C ALA A 11 -4.52 1.58 9.47
N GLY A 12 -3.99 0.77 8.53
CA GLY A 12 -3.01 1.21 7.55
C GLY A 12 -1.77 1.83 8.19
N ALA A 13 -1.54 3.13 7.94
CA ALA A 13 -0.39 3.87 8.46
C ALA A 13 -0.38 3.96 10.00
N TRP A 14 -1.54 3.94 10.64
CA TRP A 14 -1.70 4.00 12.10
C TRP A 14 -1.74 2.62 12.77
N GLY A 15 -1.39 1.56 12.03
CA GLY A 15 -1.46 0.20 12.53
C GLY A 15 -0.67 -0.02 13.83
N ASP A 16 0.55 0.50 13.92
CA ASP A 16 1.38 0.37 15.11
C ASP A 16 0.87 1.21 16.29
N GLU A 17 0.25 2.36 16.04
CA GLU A 17 -0.37 3.18 17.08
C GLU A 17 -1.59 2.47 17.70
N ILE A 18 -2.45 1.89 16.85
CA ILE A 18 -3.61 1.09 17.31
C ILE A 18 -3.15 -0.15 18.06
N ALA A 19 -2.07 -0.78 17.63
CA ALA A 19 -1.50 -1.92 18.35
C ALA A 19 -1.02 -1.53 19.75
N ALA A 20 -0.30 -0.42 19.88
CA ALA A 20 0.15 0.09 21.17
C ALA A 20 -1.02 0.38 22.12
N LEU A 21 -2.11 0.98 21.61
CA LEU A 21 -3.34 1.20 22.40
C LEU A 21 -4.01 -0.09 22.84
N ALA A 22 -3.90 -1.17 22.07
CA ALA A 22 -4.42 -2.49 22.41
C ALA A 22 -3.47 -3.33 23.28
N GLY A 23 -2.27 -2.83 23.60
CA GLY A 23 -1.24 -3.58 24.32
C GLY A 23 -0.50 -4.62 23.47
N ALA A 24 -0.67 -4.58 22.15
CA ALA A 24 0.08 -5.41 21.21
C ALA A 24 1.44 -4.76 20.87
N THR A 25 2.42 -5.60 20.56
CA THR A 25 3.75 -5.10 20.16
C THR A 25 3.70 -4.53 18.73
N PRO A 26 4.13 -3.27 18.52
CA PRO A 26 4.25 -2.71 17.18
C PRO A 26 5.12 -3.57 16.25
N LEU A 27 4.75 -3.63 14.98
CA LEU A 27 5.45 -4.43 13.96
C LEU A 27 6.60 -3.67 13.29
N GLY A 28 6.73 -2.36 13.51
CA GLY A 28 7.68 -1.50 12.80
C GLY A 28 7.15 -1.11 11.42
N LEU A 29 5.87 -0.84 11.30
CA LEU A 29 5.25 -0.40 10.06
C LEU A 29 5.83 0.94 9.61
N GLN A 30 6.20 1.03 8.32
CA GLN A 30 6.73 2.25 7.76
C GLN A 30 5.77 2.81 6.71
N PRO A 31 5.03 3.88 7.04
CA PRO A 31 4.30 4.67 6.05
C PRO A 31 5.28 5.38 5.10
N LYS A 32 4.93 5.41 3.82
CA LYS A 32 5.69 6.11 2.78
C LYS A 32 4.76 6.98 1.97
N ARG A 33 5.12 8.26 1.78
CA ARG A 33 4.38 9.17 0.94
C ARG A 33 4.46 8.74 -0.53
N ARG A 34 3.32 8.80 -1.21
CA ARG A 34 3.20 8.66 -2.65
C ARG A 34 2.37 9.82 -3.17
N SER A 35 3.02 10.70 -3.96
CA SER A 35 2.38 11.83 -4.61
C SER A 35 1.87 11.45 -5.99
N ALA A 36 0.77 12.06 -6.41
CA ALA A 36 0.20 11.90 -7.73
C ALA A 36 -0.53 13.17 -8.16
N PHE A 37 -0.81 13.28 -9.45
CA PHE A 37 -1.51 14.39 -10.04
C PHE A 37 -2.30 13.96 -11.27
N THR A 38 -3.34 14.72 -11.62
CA THR A 38 -4.02 14.57 -12.90
C THR A 38 -3.62 15.69 -13.86
N PHE A 39 -3.65 15.39 -15.15
CA PHE A 39 -3.44 16.34 -16.23
C PHE A 39 -4.27 15.97 -17.46
N ASP A 40 -4.46 16.92 -18.36
CA ASP A 40 -5.25 16.70 -19.56
C ASP A 40 -4.59 15.70 -20.49
N ALA A 41 -5.37 14.77 -20.99
CA ALA A 41 -4.92 13.86 -22.04
C ALA A 41 -4.63 14.64 -23.33
N PRO A 42 -3.67 14.18 -24.16
CA PRO A 42 -3.43 14.78 -25.48
C PRO A 42 -4.69 14.77 -26.34
N LYS A 43 -5.05 15.93 -26.93
CA LYS A 43 -6.32 16.09 -27.67
C LYS A 43 -6.37 15.27 -28.95
N ASP A 44 -5.22 15.03 -29.56
CA ASP A 44 -5.09 14.35 -30.85
C ASP A 44 -4.90 12.82 -30.71
N MET A 45 -4.98 12.30 -29.50
CA MET A 45 -4.73 10.89 -29.20
C MET A 45 -5.88 10.29 -28.39
N ASN A 46 -6.19 9.03 -28.69
CA ASN A 46 -7.18 8.27 -27.93
C ASN A 46 -6.55 7.71 -26.64
N ALA A 47 -6.16 8.61 -25.73
CA ALA A 47 -5.38 8.27 -24.56
C ALA A 47 -6.09 7.33 -23.57
N HIS A 48 -7.42 7.25 -23.61
CA HIS A 48 -8.18 6.36 -22.74
C HIS A 48 -7.93 4.86 -23.00
N LEU A 49 -7.37 4.52 -24.14
CA LEU A 49 -6.96 3.16 -24.50
C LEU A 49 -5.51 2.85 -24.14
N TRP A 50 -4.78 3.82 -23.63
CA TRP A 50 -3.38 3.57 -23.30
C TRP A 50 -3.26 2.63 -22.09
N PRO A 51 -2.24 1.77 -22.09
CA PRO A 51 -1.91 0.98 -20.91
C PRO A 51 -1.35 1.88 -19.81
N PHE A 52 -1.29 1.33 -18.60
CA PHE A 52 -0.41 1.85 -17.56
C PHE A 52 1.04 1.79 -18.05
N ALA A 53 1.75 2.89 -18.02
CA ALA A 53 3.17 2.98 -18.35
C ALA A 53 3.97 3.37 -17.12
N LEU A 54 5.09 2.69 -16.90
CA LEU A 54 5.94 2.82 -15.73
C LEU A 54 7.39 2.94 -16.20
N GLY A 55 8.16 3.85 -15.61
CA GLY A 55 9.61 3.90 -15.81
C GLY A 55 10.28 2.61 -15.34
N VAL A 56 11.31 2.17 -16.04
CA VAL A 56 12.06 0.93 -15.73
C VAL A 56 12.65 0.98 -14.30
N LEU A 57 12.99 2.18 -13.83
CA LEU A 57 13.50 2.41 -12.46
C LEU A 57 12.37 2.62 -11.44
N GLU A 58 11.10 2.45 -11.85
CA GLU A 58 9.93 2.70 -11.01
C GLU A 58 9.90 4.12 -10.38
N ASP A 59 10.44 5.08 -11.10
CA ASP A 59 10.60 6.47 -10.65
C ASP A 59 9.59 7.46 -11.25
N TRP A 60 8.69 6.97 -12.12
CA TRP A 60 7.50 7.66 -12.61
C TRP A 60 6.50 6.66 -13.18
N TYR A 61 5.23 7.05 -13.23
CA TYR A 61 4.23 6.34 -14.01
C TYR A 61 3.13 7.27 -14.52
N ILE A 62 2.45 6.80 -15.58
CA ILE A 62 1.22 7.41 -16.10
C ILE A 62 0.17 6.34 -16.38
N LYS A 63 -1.09 6.74 -16.28
CA LYS A 63 -2.22 5.93 -16.73
C LYS A 63 -3.42 6.81 -17.11
N PRO A 64 -4.28 6.39 -18.05
CA PRO A 64 -5.58 7.02 -18.24
C PRO A 64 -6.47 6.86 -17.01
N ASP A 65 -7.27 7.89 -16.72
CA ASP A 65 -8.26 7.86 -15.66
C ASP A 65 -9.37 8.88 -15.90
N ALA A 66 -10.61 8.43 -16.00
CA ALA A 66 -11.82 9.27 -16.10
C ALA A 66 -11.72 10.46 -17.09
N GLY A 67 -11.13 10.23 -18.26
CA GLY A 67 -10.95 11.27 -19.30
C GLY A 67 -9.73 12.16 -19.15
N GLN A 68 -8.97 11.99 -18.10
CA GLN A 68 -7.66 12.61 -17.85
C GLN A 68 -6.55 11.55 -17.83
N MET A 69 -5.33 12.00 -17.57
CA MET A 69 -4.19 11.16 -17.23
C MET A 69 -3.84 11.35 -15.76
N ILE A 70 -3.49 10.26 -15.08
CA ILE A 70 -2.80 10.32 -13.81
C ILE A 70 -1.29 10.22 -14.08
N GLY A 71 -0.52 11.09 -13.43
CA GLY A 71 0.93 11.04 -13.35
C GLY A 71 1.41 10.95 -11.90
N SER A 72 2.58 10.36 -11.70
CA SER A 72 3.21 10.28 -10.38
C SER A 72 4.72 10.19 -10.49
N PRO A 73 5.48 10.82 -9.57
CA PRO A 73 6.92 10.63 -9.43
C PRO A 73 7.29 9.25 -8.86
N ALA A 74 6.31 8.41 -8.59
CA ALA A 74 6.49 7.12 -7.94
C ALA A 74 7.32 7.15 -6.63
N ASN A 75 7.36 8.31 -5.95
CA ASN A 75 8.12 8.53 -4.73
C ASN A 75 7.72 7.60 -3.57
N THR A 76 8.67 7.34 -2.67
CA THR A 76 8.52 6.40 -1.54
C THR A 76 9.17 6.95 -0.28
N ASP A 77 8.96 8.24 -0.01
CA ASP A 77 9.57 8.94 1.13
C ASP A 77 9.00 8.43 2.44
N PRO A 78 9.84 7.91 3.34
CA PRO A 78 9.39 7.51 4.67
C PRO A 78 8.88 8.71 5.45
N VAL A 79 7.69 8.59 6.04
CA VAL A 79 7.07 9.63 6.86
C VAL A 79 6.37 9.01 8.07
N ALA A 80 6.05 9.82 9.07
CA ALA A 80 5.14 9.41 10.13
C ALA A 80 3.70 9.30 9.58
N ALA A 81 2.83 8.58 10.29
CA ALA A 81 1.40 8.55 9.98
C ALA A 81 0.78 9.93 10.20
N HIS A 82 0.18 10.53 9.19
CA HIS A 82 -0.52 11.81 9.24
C HIS A 82 -1.39 11.98 7.99
N ASP A 83 -2.18 13.04 7.92
CA ASP A 83 -2.92 13.45 6.72
C ASP A 83 -1.94 14.09 5.72
N VAL A 84 -1.31 13.24 4.90
CA VAL A 84 -0.20 13.60 4.03
C VAL A 84 -0.65 14.46 2.86
N GLN A 85 0.12 15.49 2.55
CA GLN A 85 -0.06 16.36 1.39
C GLN A 85 1.07 16.15 0.38
N PRO A 86 0.83 16.40 -0.93
CA PRO A 86 1.89 16.35 -1.93
C PRO A 86 2.87 17.50 -1.74
N GLU A 87 4.15 17.25 -1.90
CA GLU A 87 5.16 18.29 -1.98
C GLU A 87 5.28 18.80 -3.42
N GLU A 88 5.45 20.12 -3.58
CA GLU A 88 5.60 20.74 -4.91
C GLU A 88 6.77 20.15 -5.70
N LEU A 89 7.87 19.86 -5.00
CA LEU A 89 9.04 19.23 -5.61
C LEU A 89 8.74 17.83 -6.16
N ASP A 90 7.95 17.02 -5.44
CA ASP A 90 7.56 15.70 -5.92
C ASP A 90 6.77 15.80 -7.22
N ILE A 91 5.80 16.73 -7.26
CA ILE A 91 4.98 16.95 -8.46
C ILE A 91 5.83 17.43 -9.62
N ALA A 92 6.74 18.39 -9.39
CA ALA A 92 7.64 18.91 -10.41
C ALA A 92 8.57 17.81 -10.96
N MET A 93 9.13 16.97 -10.08
CA MET A 93 9.97 15.84 -10.49
C MET A 93 9.18 14.78 -11.27
N GLY A 94 7.93 14.53 -10.89
CA GLY A 94 7.06 13.61 -11.64
C GLY A 94 6.79 14.11 -13.05
N ILE A 95 6.46 15.39 -13.20
CA ILE A 95 6.27 16.03 -14.50
C ILE A 95 7.56 15.93 -15.33
N TYR A 96 8.68 16.35 -14.78
CA TYR A 96 9.98 16.33 -15.45
C TYR A 96 10.33 14.95 -15.99
N ARG A 97 10.22 13.90 -15.18
CA ARG A 97 10.55 12.53 -15.58
C ARG A 97 9.61 11.96 -16.65
N ILE A 98 8.33 12.31 -16.58
CA ILE A 98 7.35 11.91 -17.60
C ILE A 98 7.67 12.61 -18.94
N GLU A 99 7.98 13.89 -18.93
CA GLU A 99 8.33 14.66 -20.13
C GLU A 99 9.65 14.21 -20.74
N GLU A 100 10.66 13.86 -19.93
CA GLU A 100 11.93 13.28 -20.41
C GLU A 100 11.75 11.91 -21.07
N ALA A 101 10.81 11.09 -20.56
CA ALA A 101 10.60 9.73 -21.02
C ALA A 101 9.56 9.60 -22.14
N THR A 102 8.77 10.65 -22.42
CA THR A 102 7.66 10.63 -23.36
C THR A 102 7.63 11.90 -24.20
N THR A 103 6.71 11.96 -25.15
CA THR A 103 6.42 13.18 -25.94
C THR A 103 5.33 14.04 -25.30
N LEU A 104 4.88 13.68 -24.10
CA LEU A 104 3.86 14.46 -23.39
C LEU A 104 4.42 15.80 -22.92
N GLN A 105 3.55 16.81 -22.87
CA GLN A 105 3.86 18.11 -22.29
C GLN A 105 2.80 18.45 -21.24
N ILE A 106 3.22 18.56 -20.00
CA ILE A 106 2.35 18.73 -18.83
C ILE A 106 2.50 20.16 -18.30
N ARG A 107 1.77 21.09 -18.86
CA ARG A 107 1.89 22.52 -18.49
C ARG A 107 1.44 22.79 -17.06
N ARG A 108 0.37 22.13 -16.63
CA ARG A 108 -0.22 22.34 -15.29
C ARG A 108 -1.02 21.09 -14.87
N PRO A 109 -0.79 20.56 -13.68
CA PRO A 109 -1.69 19.58 -13.07
C PRO A 109 -3.09 20.18 -12.85
N SER A 110 -4.13 19.39 -13.10
CA SER A 110 -5.52 19.76 -12.79
C SER A 110 -5.81 19.56 -11.31
N HIS A 111 -5.25 18.52 -10.72
CA HIS A 111 -5.37 18.18 -9.31
C HIS A 111 -4.11 17.45 -8.82
N THR A 112 -3.75 17.67 -7.56
CA THR A 112 -2.61 16.99 -6.91
C THR A 112 -3.05 16.43 -5.57
N TRP A 113 -2.51 15.27 -5.20
CA TRP A 113 -2.75 14.64 -3.89
C TRP A 113 -1.57 13.76 -3.50
N ALA A 114 -1.55 13.38 -2.24
CA ALA A 114 -0.66 12.32 -1.75
C ALA A 114 -1.43 11.31 -0.90
N GLY A 115 -0.87 10.13 -0.76
CA GLY A 115 -1.37 9.08 0.11
C GLY A 115 -0.24 8.34 0.78
N LEU A 116 -0.57 7.64 1.86
CA LEU A 116 0.38 6.79 2.58
C LEU A 116 0.28 5.35 2.08
N ARG A 117 1.41 4.79 1.70
CA ARG A 117 1.61 3.36 1.44
C ARG A 117 2.40 2.79 2.58
N THR A 118 1.81 1.89 3.34
CA THR A 118 2.41 1.37 4.56
C THR A 118 2.98 -0.01 4.34
N PHE A 119 4.23 -0.19 4.72
CA PHE A 119 4.99 -1.42 4.53
C PHE A 119 5.37 -2.02 5.88
N ALA A 120 5.31 -3.34 5.99
CA ALA A 120 5.99 -4.05 7.06
C ALA A 120 7.51 -4.08 6.81
N PRO A 121 8.35 -4.37 7.82
CA PRO A 121 9.82 -4.36 7.68
C PRO A 121 10.38 -5.28 6.59
N ASP A 122 9.64 -6.31 6.20
CA ASP A 122 10.03 -7.24 5.14
C ASP A 122 9.40 -6.92 3.78
N GLY A 123 8.51 -5.92 3.72
CA GLY A 123 7.81 -5.51 2.52
C GLY A 123 6.54 -6.30 2.21
N ASP A 124 6.28 -7.40 2.92
CA ASP A 124 5.14 -8.27 2.68
C ASP A 124 3.92 -7.90 3.53
N LEU A 125 2.71 -8.20 2.99
CA LEU A 125 1.45 -7.97 3.69
C LEU A 125 1.37 -8.77 4.98
N VAL A 126 0.75 -8.19 6.00
CA VAL A 126 0.48 -8.85 7.28
C VAL A 126 -1.01 -9.14 7.41
N ASN A 127 -1.36 -10.40 7.62
CA ASN A 127 -2.75 -10.86 7.73
C ASN A 127 -2.78 -12.08 8.68
N GLY A 128 -3.09 -11.86 9.95
CA GLY A 128 -3.09 -12.93 10.95
C GLY A 128 -3.23 -12.45 12.37
N PHE A 129 -3.49 -13.38 13.28
CA PHE A 129 -3.55 -13.11 14.71
C PHE A 129 -2.18 -12.73 15.28
N ASP A 130 -2.20 -11.80 16.23
CA ASP A 130 -1.04 -11.49 17.06
C ASP A 130 -0.76 -12.70 17.98
N ALA A 131 0.53 -13.06 18.10
CA ALA A 131 0.91 -14.23 18.88
C ALA A 131 0.89 -14.00 20.40
N GLN A 132 0.94 -12.74 20.85
CA GLN A 132 1.07 -12.37 22.26
C GLN A 132 -0.20 -11.70 22.82
N THR A 133 -1.02 -11.12 21.93
CA THR A 133 -2.24 -10.39 22.32
C THR A 133 -3.49 -11.14 21.83
N PRO A 134 -4.09 -11.99 22.69
CA PRO A 134 -5.26 -12.77 22.31
C PRO A 134 -6.41 -11.89 21.80
N GLY A 135 -7.06 -12.29 20.71
CA GLY A 135 -8.16 -11.55 20.10
C GLY A 135 -7.74 -10.33 19.28
N PHE A 136 -6.45 -10.05 19.12
CA PHE A 136 -5.95 -9.00 18.24
C PHE A 136 -5.52 -9.59 16.90
N TYR A 137 -6.06 -9.04 15.80
CA TYR A 137 -5.79 -9.51 14.44
C TYR A 137 -5.23 -8.38 13.58
N TRP A 138 -4.14 -8.64 12.90
CA TRP A 138 -3.48 -7.71 11.99
C TRP A 138 -3.96 -7.88 10.55
N LEU A 139 -4.33 -6.78 9.90
CA LEU A 139 -4.60 -6.69 8.46
C LEU A 139 -3.99 -5.40 7.93
N VAL A 140 -2.67 -5.36 7.79
CA VAL A 140 -1.87 -4.16 7.52
C VAL A 140 -0.72 -4.46 6.56
N GLY A 141 0.03 -3.43 6.22
CA GLY A 141 1.25 -3.60 5.42
C GLY A 141 1.00 -3.83 3.93
N GLN A 142 -0.15 -3.40 3.38
CA GLN A 142 -0.52 -3.61 1.97
C GLN A 142 0.37 -2.87 0.98
N GLY A 143 1.19 -1.92 1.42
CA GLY A 143 2.13 -1.18 0.58
C GLY A 143 1.46 -0.54 -0.62
N GLY A 144 1.98 -0.81 -1.81
CA GLY A 144 1.42 -0.36 -3.09
C GLY A 144 0.41 -1.34 -3.71
N TYR A 145 0.09 -2.46 -3.08
CA TYR A 145 -0.61 -3.60 -3.68
C TYR A 145 -2.00 -3.86 -3.10
N GLY A 146 -2.47 -3.02 -2.17
CA GLY A 146 -3.70 -3.25 -1.42
C GLY A 146 -4.95 -3.44 -2.28
N ILE A 147 -5.13 -2.64 -3.33
CA ILE A 147 -6.28 -2.73 -4.22
C ILE A 147 -6.27 -4.07 -4.97
N GLN A 148 -5.16 -4.41 -5.62
CA GLN A 148 -5.08 -5.62 -6.45
C GLN A 148 -5.12 -6.92 -5.64
N THR A 149 -4.70 -6.88 -4.36
CA THR A 149 -4.70 -8.05 -3.47
C THR A 149 -5.93 -8.12 -2.57
N SER A 150 -6.82 -7.10 -2.58
CA SER A 150 -7.93 -6.96 -1.63
C SER A 150 -8.84 -8.17 -1.56
N ALA A 151 -9.22 -8.74 -2.70
CA ALA A 151 -10.12 -9.91 -2.76
C ALA A 151 -9.46 -11.14 -2.10
N ALA A 152 -8.21 -11.45 -2.46
CA ALA A 152 -7.48 -12.60 -1.92
C ALA A 152 -7.19 -12.41 -0.41
N MET A 153 -6.76 -11.21 -0.01
CA MET A 153 -6.49 -10.92 1.40
C MET A 153 -7.76 -10.89 2.25
N GLY A 154 -8.88 -10.42 1.69
CA GLY A 154 -10.18 -10.49 2.36
C GLY A 154 -10.64 -11.93 2.60
N GLN A 155 -10.49 -12.81 1.61
CA GLN A 155 -10.80 -14.23 1.75
C GLN A 155 -9.86 -14.94 2.74
N ALA A 156 -8.56 -14.63 2.69
CA ALA A 156 -7.61 -15.15 3.66
C ALA A 156 -7.94 -14.71 5.09
N ALA A 157 -8.24 -13.41 5.30
CA ALA A 157 -8.64 -12.89 6.59
C ALA A 157 -9.90 -13.55 7.12
N ALA A 158 -10.94 -13.70 6.29
CA ALA A 158 -12.18 -14.36 6.67
C ALA A 158 -11.96 -15.81 7.11
N ALA A 159 -11.16 -16.58 6.37
CA ALA A 159 -10.82 -17.94 6.71
C ALA A 159 -10.04 -18.03 8.03
N LEU A 160 -8.99 -17.24 8.19
CA LEU A 160 -8.15 -17.23 9.40
C LEU A 160 -8.91 -16.77 10.63
N LEU A 161 -9.79 -15.76 10.52
CA LEU A 161 -10.66 -15.30 11.59
C LEU A 161 -11.67 -16.36 12.02
N ALA A 162 -12.12 -17.20 11.08
CA ALA A 162 -12.99 -18.35 11.37
C ALA A 162 -12.22 -19.58 11.87
N GLY A 163 -10.90 -19.52 12.06
CA GLY A 163 -10.07 -20.66 12.46
C GLY A 163 -9.93 -21.73 11.37
N GLN A 164 -10.15 -21.36 10.10
CA GLN A 164 -10.07 -22.24 8.95
C GLN A 164 -8.73 -22.13 8.24
N ALA A 165 -8.39 -23.13 7.43
CA ALA A 165 -7.27 -23.04 6.50
C ALA A 165 -7.53 -21.98 5.44
N LEU A 166 -6.46 -21.46 4.81
CA LEU A 166 -6.60 -20.58 3.66
C LEU A 166 -7.41 -21.26 2.55
N PRO A 167 -8.15 -20.49 1.73
CA PRO A 167 -8.84 -21.02 0.55
C PRO A 167 -7.90 -21.81 -0.37
N GLU A 168 -8.39 -22.93 -0.93
CA GLU A 168 -7.59 -23.85 -1.73
C GLU A 168 -6.88 -23.17 -2.91
N HIS A 169 -7.57 -22.27 -3.62
CA HIS A 169 -6.98 -21.52 -4.74
C HIS A 169 -5.82 -20.62 -4.34
N LEU A 170 -5.78 -20.11 -3.09
CA LEU A 170 -4.65 -19.35 -2.56
C LEU A 170 -3.49 -20.27 -2.17
N GLN A 171 -3.80 -21.43 -1.58
CA GLN A 171 -2.80 -22.44 -1.26
C GLN A 171 -2.15 -23.00 -2.53
N ALA A 172 -2.93 -23.21 -3.60
CA ALA A 172 -2.43 -23.66 -4.89
C ALA A 172 -1.42 -22.70 -5.54
N GLN A 173 -1.44 -21.41 -5.16
CA GLN A 173 -0.43 -20.42 -5.55
C GLN A 173 0.78 -20.39 -4.60
N GLY A 174 0.88 -21.32 -3.67
CA GLY A 174 1.98 -21.40 -2.70
C GLY A 174 1.82 -20.48 -1.47
N LEU A 175 0.67 -19.77 -1.32
CA LEU A 175 0.44 -18.92 -0.15
C LEU A 175 0.17 -19.77 1.09
N THR A 176 0.84 -19.43 2.18
CA THR A 176 0.64 -20.08 3.48
C THR A 176 0.27 -19.07 4.55
N ALA A 177 -0.43 -19.50 5.61
CA ALA A 177 -0.75 -18.64 6.74
C ALA A 177 0.53 -18.14 7.45
N ALA A 178 1.60 -18.90 7.44
CA ALA A 178 2.89 -18.49 8.03
C ALA A 178 3.52 -17.31 7.29
N MET A 179 3.37 -17.24 5.96
CA MET A 179 3.84 -16.11 5.14
C MET A 179 3.09 -14.81 5.43
N LEU A 180 1.84 -14.90 5.87
CA LEU A 180 1.00 -13.75 6.21
C LEU A 180 1.10 -13.37 7.69
N SER A 181 1.53 -14.29 8.55
CA SER A 181 1.52 -14.12 10.00
C SER A 181 2.45 -12.99 10.48
N PRO A 182 2.02 -12.13 11.43
CA PRO A 182 2.91 -11.15 12.07
C PRO A 182 4.09 -11.80 12.79
N ALA A 183 3.97 -13.06 13.23
CA ALA A 183 5.05 -13.80 13.91
C ALA A 183 6.34 -13.94 13.08
N ARG A 184 6.25 -13.91 11.75
CA ARG A 184 7.43 -13.94 10.87
C ARG A 184 8.36 -12.74 11.06
N LEU A 185 7.81 -11.58 11.47
CA LEU A 185 8.57 -10.34 11.70
C LEU A 185 9.38 -10.41 12.99
N ALA A 186 8.85 -11.03 14.03
CA ALA A 186 9.57 -11.23 15.30
C ALA A 186 10.86 -12.06 15.09
N ALA A 187 10.83 -13.07 14.23
CA ALA A 187 12.00 -13.88 13.91
C ALA A 187 13.08 -13.12 13.13
N LYS A 188 12.73 -12.07 12.37
CA LYS A 188 13.69 -11.21 11.66
C LYS A 188 14.34 -10.20 12.59
N LEU A 189 13.57 -9.58 13.48
CA LEU A 189 14.09 -8.62 14.47
C LEU A 189 15.08 -9.26 15.45
N ALA A 190 14.89 -10.54 15.78
CA ALA A 190 15.81 -11.31 16.63
C ALA A 190 17.14 -11.64 15.94
N LYS A 191 17.22 -11.67 14.61
CA LYS A 191 18.44 -11.94 13.83
C LYS A 191 19.27 -10.69 13.51
N GLN A 192 18.74 -9.50 13.80
CA GLN A 192 19.42 -8.20 13.57
C GLN A 192 20.03 -7.61 14.84
N LYS A 193 19.86 -8.28 15.97
CA LYS A 193 20.55 -8.01 17.25
C LYS A 193 21.71 -8.97 17.44
#